data_1e2a934573deb4b800c23a25d55eb47d
#
_entry.id   1e2a934573deb4b800c23a25d55eb47d
#
_cell.length_a   1.000
_cell.length_b   1.000
_cell.length_c   1.000
_cell.angle_alpha   90.00
_cell.angle_beta   90.00
_cell.angle_gamma   90.00
#
_symmetry.space_group_name_H-M   'P 1'
#
loop_
_entity.id
_entity.type
_entity.pdbx_description
1 polymer ?
#
loop_
_entity_poly.entity_id
_entity_poly.type
_entity_poly.pdbx_seq_one_letter_code
_entity_poly.pdbx_strand_id
1 'polypeptide(L)'
;MAFRNFKTVPRMIFGRGAFAQLDEVLAAERLQEQDFVVFLVDRVHQNNALAKRIPRQPQDMLVWVNVDDEPSTLQVDSITQEVQRFHHQLPVSVVGLGGGSTMDVAKAVALMLTNPGGSAEYQGWDLIKQPAVHHIGIPTISGTGAEASRTAVLCGPVRKLGLNSDYTVFDQIIMDPELTDGVAKDQWFYTGMDCYIHCIESLQGTYLNEFSRAFGEKSLALCRQVFLEDHPESADKLMMASYMGGMSIAYSQVGACHALSYGLSYVLGYHHGIGNCIVFDVLDDFYPEGVQEFRVMLQKHGITLPRHICRELPDETIADMVRIAKGMAPLWENVYGPNWQQQVTDERLTSLYRRM
;
A
#
# COMPACT_ATOMS: atom_id res chain seq x y z
N MET A 1 8.73 12.92 -22.48
CA MET A 1 8.04 12.41 -21.30
C MET A 1 6.65 11.94 -21.74
N ALA A 2 6.29 10.69 -21.49
CA ALA A 2 4.94 10.24 -21.82
C ALA A 2 3.95 10.93 -20.88
N PHE A 3 2.83 11.39 -21.43
CA PHE A 3 1.73 11.92 -20.62
C PHE A 3 1.16 10.78 -19.77
N ARG A 4 0.97 11.04 -18.49
CA ARG A 4 0.29 10.13 -17.57
C ARG A 4 -1.02 10.77 -17.15
N ASN A 5 -2.11 10.05 -17.29
CA ASN A 5 -3.39 10.43 -16.72
C ASN A 5 -3.50 9.80 -15.34
N PHE A 6 -3.90 10.58 -14.34
CA PHE A 6 -4.13 10.07 -13.01
C PHE A 6 -5.54 10.40 -12.57
N LYS A 7 -6.27 9.38 -12.15
CA LYS A 7 -7.46 9.55 -11.37
C LYS A 7 -7.02 9.74 -9.92
N THR A 8 -7.52 10.78 -9.27
CA THR A 8 -7.37 11.00 -7.83
C THR A 8 -8.67 10.60 -7.13
N VAL A 9 -8.60 10.33 -5.84
CA VAL A 9 -9.80 10.10 -5.02
C VAL A 9 -10.70 11.33 -5.10
N PRO A 10 -11.93 11.23 -5.61
CA PRO A 10 -12.79 12.40 -5.84
C PRO A 10 -13.41 12.95 -4.56
N ARG A 11 -13.54 12.14 -3.51
CA ARG A 11 -14.12 12.55 -2.22
C ARG A 11 -13.25 12.11 -1.06
N MET A 12 -12.91 13.04 -0.19
CA MET A 12 -12.11 12.79 1.01
C MET A 12 -12.77 13.44 2.23
N ILE A 13 -12.90 12.67 3.30
CA ILE A 13 -13.25 13.17 4.63
C ILE A 13 -12.01 12.97 5.50
N PHE A 14 -11.52 14.02 6.15
CA PHE A 14 -10.35 13.96 7.02
C PHE A 14 -10.62 14.68 8.34
N GLY A 15 -10.25 14.05 9.43
CA GLY A 15 -10.25 14.62 10.78
C GLY A 15 -10.61 13.59 11.85
N ARG A 16 -10.33 13.95 13.09
CA ARG A 16 -10.65 13.11 14.25
C ARG A 16 -12.16 12.93 14.38
N GLY A 17 -12.60 11.69 14.57
CA GLY A 17 -14.02 11.33 14.60
C GLY A 17 -14.70 11.23 13.23
N ALA A 18 -13.96 11.42 12.12
CA ALA A 18 -14.50 11.36 10.75
C ALA A 18 -15.17 10.02 10.42
N PHE A 19 -14.75 8.92 11.05
CA PHE A 19 -15.37 7.61 10.86
C PHE A 19 -16.86 7.57 11.18
N ALA A 20 -17.34 8.44 12.07
CA ALA A 20 -18.76 8.53 12.39
C ALA A 20 -19.65 8.95 11.19
N GLN A 21 -19.06 9.56 10.15
CA GLN A 21 -19.78 9.95 8.93
C GLN A 21 -20.02 8.78 7.96
N LEU A 22 -19.43 7.59 8.20
CA LEU A 22 -19.58 6.45 7.30
C LEU A 22 -21.02 6.05 7.07
N ASP A 23 -21.87 6.10 8.10
CA ASP A 23 -23.29 5.76 7.97
C ASP A 23 -24.03 6.71 6.99
N GLU A 24 -23.79 8.00 7.11
CA GLU A 24 -24.35 9.01 6.19
C GLU A 24 -23.83 8.85 4.76
N VAL A 25 -22.54 8.56 4.61
CA VAL A 25 -21.93 8.29 3.29
C VAL A 25 -22.57 7.08 2.64
N LEU A 26 -22.76 5.99 3.39
CA LEU A 26 -23.39 4.77 2.86
C LEU A 26 -24.88 4.95 2.60
N ALA A 27 -25.58 5.77 3.40
CA ALA A 27 -26.99 6.06 3.17
C ALA A 27 -27.23 6.74 1.82
N ALA A 28 -26.28 7.55 1.33
CA ALA A 28 -26.36 8.18 0.02
C ALA A 28 -26.24 7.18 -1.15
N GLU A 29 -25.60 6.03 -0.94
CA GLU A 29 -25.44 4.97 -1.95
C GLU A 29 -26.62 3.97 -1.94
N ARG A 30 -27.39 3.88 -0.85
CA ARG A 30 -28.53 2.97 -0.70
C ARG A 30 -29.79 3.62 -1.23
N LEU A 31 -30.23 3.24 -2.41
CA LEU A 31 -31.44 3.78 -3.06
C LEU A 31 -32.67 2.88 -2.87
N GLN A 32 -32.46 1.61 -2.54
CA GLN A 32 -33.50 0.60 -2.38
C GLN A 32 -33.31 -0.18 -1.07
N GLU A 33 -34.38 -0.74 -0.54
CA GLU A 33 -34.37 -1.47 0.75
C GLU A 33 -33.47 -2.71 0.72
N GLN A 34 -33.37 -3.38 -0.44
CA GLN A 34 -32.52 -4.56 -0.63
C GLN A 34 -31.04 -4.23 -0.91
N ASP A 35 -30.67 -2.96 -1.04
CA ASP A 35 -29.27 -2.57 -1.30
C ASP A 35 -28.40 -2.95 -0.11
N PHE A 36 -27.27 -3.58 -0.41
CA PHE A 36 -26.34 -4.06 0.62
C PHE A 36 -24.92 -3.56 0.36
N VAL A 37 -24.16 -3.50 1.43
CA VAL A 37 -22.75 -3.11 1.46
C VAL A 37 -21.90 -4.30 1.88
N VAL A 38 -20.73 -4.44 1.29
CA VAL A 38 -19.71 -5.40 1.72
C VAL A 38 -18.64 -4.68 2.51
N PHE A 39 -18.48 -5.05 3.77
CA PHE A 39 -17.41 -4.57 4.63
C PHE A 39 -16.28 -5.59 4.65
N LEU A 40 -15.12 -5.20 4.15
CA LEU A 40 -13.87 -5.95 4.21
C LEU A 40 -13.01 -5.30 5.31
N VAL A 41 -12.94 -5.94 6.45
CA VAL A 41 -12.36 -5.37 7.66
C VAL A 41 -11.16 -6.20 8.09
N ASP A 42 -10.05 -5.54 8.40
CA ASP A 42 -8.88 -6.23 8.94
C ASP A 42 -9.25 -7.02 10.20
N ARG A 43 -8.89 -8.29 10.22
CA ARG A 43 -9.18 -9.23 11.31
C ARG A 43 -8.67 -8.75 12.68
N VAL A 44 -7.66 -7.91 12.72
CA VAL A 44 -7.14 -7.32 13.97
C VAL A 44 -8.24 -6.56 14.73
N HIS A 45 -9.27 -6.07 14.03
CA HIS A 45 -10.37 -5.32 14.62
C HIS A 45 -11.55 -6.19 15.08
N GLN A 46 -11.54 -7.51 14.82
CA GLN A 46 -12.67 -8.40 15.09
C GLN A 46 -13.20 -8.35 16.52
N ASN A 47 -12.32 -8.13 17.50
CA ASN A 47 -12.66 -8.18 18.91
C ASN A 47 -12.45 -6.83 19.64
N ASN A 48 -12.27 -5.74 18.93
CA ASN A 48 -12.04 -4.44 19.54
C ASN A 48 -13.27 -3.49 19.42
N ALA A 49 -13.14 -2.27 19.94
CA ALA A 49 -14.21 -1.30 19.93
C ALA A 49 -14.63 -0.84 18.53
N LEU A 50 -13.72 -0.87 17.55
CA LEU A 50 -14.01 -0.44 16.18
C LEU A 50 -15.04 -1.35 15.51
N ALA A 51 -14.99 -2.67 15.75
CA ALA A 51 -15.99 -3.61 15.22
C ALA A 51 -17.42 -3.22 15.53
N LYS A 52 -17.65 -2.65 16.73
CA LYS A 52 -18.99 -2.22 17.19
C LYS A 52 -19.44 -0.89 16.58
N ARG A 53 -18.53 -0.14 16.00
CA ARG A 53 -18.77 1.17 15.38
C ARG A 53 -19.10 1.06 13.89
N ILE A 54 -18.91 -0.12 13.27
CA ILE A 54 -19.22 -0.33 11.86
C ILE A 54 -20.73 -0.21 11.66
N PRO A 55 -21.22 0.71 10.80
CA PRO A 55 -22.67 0.97 10.62
C PRO A 55 -23.30 -0.09 9.70
N ARG A 56 -23.26 -1.35 10.15
CA ARG A 56 -23.75 -2.50 9.39
C ARG A 56 -25.27 -2.66 9.55
N GLN A 57 -25.97 -2.78 8.44
CA GLN A 57 -27.36 -3.17 8.38
C GLN A 57 -27.53 -4.70 8.29
N PRO A 58 -28.74 -5.26 8.60
CA PRO A 58 -28.94 -6.71 8.60
C PRO A 58 -28.63 -7.41 7.27
N GLN A 59 -28.84 -6.74 6.14
CA GLN A 59 -28.59 -7.26 4.80
C GLN A 59 -27.13 -7.14 4.37
N ASP A 60 -26.27 -6.45 5.13
CA ASP A 60 -24.88 -6.22 4.77
C ASP A 60 -24.01 -7.45 5.05
N MET A 61 -23.00 -7.61 4.22
CA MET A 61 -21.98 -8.62 4.39
C MET A 61 -20.76 -8.04 5.11
N LEU A 62 -20.26 -8.77 6.11
CA LEU A 62 -19.02 -8.45 6.81
C LEU A 62 -18.03 -9.60 6.67
N VAL A 63 -16.86 -9.33 6.12
CA VAL A 63 -15.75 -10.28 5.98
C VAL A 63 -14.57 -9.78 6.80
N TRP A 64 -14.09 -10.62 7.71
CA TRP A 64 -12.84 -10.38 8.42
C TRP A 64 -11.66 -10.83 7.56
N VAL A 65 -10.94 -9.87 7.00
CA VAL A 65 -9.82 -10.12 6.09
C VAL A 65 -8.59 -10.53 6.91
N ASN A 66 -8.06 -11.71 6.62
CA ASN A 66 -6.78 -12.10 7.18
C ASN A 66 -5.64 -11.51 6.35
N VAL A 67 -4.80 -10.72 6.99
CA VAL A 67 -3.61 -10.09 6.42
C VAL A 67 -2.33 -10.42 7.20
N ASP A 68 -2.33 -11.57 7.90
CA ASP A 68 -1.14 -12.09 8.55
C ASP A 68 -0.04 -12.45 7.53
N ASP A 69 -0.46 -12.80 6.31
CA ASP A 69 0.39 -12.90 5.13
C ASP A 69 0.07 -11.77 4.15
N GLU A 70 0.95 -11.54 3.20
CA GLU A 70 0.71 -10.58 2.11
C GLU A 70 -0.55 -10.97 1.32
N PRO A 71 -1.40 -10.00 0.93
CA PRO A 71 -2.64 -10.27 0.21
C PRO A 71 -2.38 -10.98 -1.11
N SER A 72 -3.20 -11.97 -1.43
CA SER A 72 -3.01 -12.81 -2.61
C SER A 72 -4.20 -12.75 -3.58
N THR A 73 -3.92 -13.04 -4.84
CA THR A 73 -4.97 -13.18 -5.87
C THR A 73 -5.98 -14.28 -5.51
N LEU A 74 -5.54 -15.37 -4.91
CA LEU A 74 -6.43 -16.45 -4.46
C LEU A 74 -7.40 -15.97 -3.37
N GLN A 75 -6.92 -15.15 -2.43
CA GLN A 75 -7.76 -14.58 -1.38
C GLN A 75 -8.82 -13.64 -1.98
N VAL A 76 -8.43 -12.77 -2.91
CA VAL A 76 -9.35 -11.87 -3.61
C VAL A 76 -10.42 -12.66 -4.36
N ASP A 77 -10.02 -13.66 -5.14
CA ASP A 77 -10.94 -14.49 -5.93
C ASP A 77 -11.91 -15.26 -5.01
N SER A 78 -11.44 -15.77 -3.87
CA SER A 78 -12.29 -16.46 -2.88
C SER A 78 -13.34 -15.51 -2.28
N ILE A 79 -12.93 -14.31 -1.84
CA ILE A 79 -13.84 -13.30 -1.28
C ILE A 79 -14.83 -12.84 -2.35
N THR A 80 -14.38 -12.60 -3.58
CA THR A 80 -15.27 -12.21 -4.69
C THR A 80 -16.36 -13.25 -4.91
N GLN A 81 -16.00 -14.54 -4.94
CA GLN A 81 -16.98 -15.62 -5.07
C GLN A 81 -17.93 -15.72 -3.87
N GLU A 82 -17.45 -15.42 -2.66
CA GLU A 82 -18.29 -15.41 -1.46
C GLU A 82 -19.33 -14.30 -1.54
N VAL A 83 -18.94 -13.10 -1.98
CA VAL A 83 -19.87 -11.97 -2.22
C VAL A 83 -20.91 -12.32 -3.28
N GLN A 84 -20.50 -12.93 -4.40
CA GLN A 84 -21.39 -13.35 -5.49
C GLN A 84 -22.40 -14.44 -5.07
N ARG A 85 -22.04 -15.28 -4.10
CA ARG A 85 -22.96 -16.29 -3.53
C ARG A 85 -23.89 -15.70 -2.46
N PHE A 86 -23.44 -14.66 -1.77
CA PHE A 86 -24.21 -14.03 -0.70
C PHE A 86 -25.46 -13.33 -1.24
N HIS A 87 -25.34 -12.65 -2.39
CA HIS A 87 -26.47 -11.97 -3.01
C HIS A 87 -26.40 -12.02 -4.53
N HIS A 88 -27.55 -12.08 -5.23
CA HIS A 88 -27.60 -12.13 -6.69
C HIS A 88 -27.32 -10.78 -7.37
N GLN A 89 -27.44 -9.69 -6.63
CA GLN A 89 -27.11 -8.35 -7.11
C GLN A 89 -25.70 -7.95 -6.69
N LEU A 90 -25.11 -6.96 -7.36
CA LEU A 90 -23.87 -6.35 -6.89
C LEU A 90 -24.11 -5.52 -5.64
N PRO A 91 -23.18 -5.44 -4.70
CA PRO A 91 -23.26 -4.51 -3.59
C PRO A 91 -23.26 -3.07 -4.11
N VAL A 92 -23.93 -2.17 -3.42
CA VAL A 92 -23.88 -0.74 -3.75
C VAL A 92 -22.55 -0.10 -3.37
N SER A 93 -21.83 -0.70 -2.42
CA SER A 93 -20.48 -0.27 -2.05
C SER A 93 -19.67 -1.42 -1.45
N VAL A 94 -18.35 -1.37 -1.65
CA VAL A 94 -17.35 -2.18 -0.94
C VAL A 94 -16.55 -1.25 -0.03
N VAL A 95 -16.52 -1.51 1.26
CA VAL A 95 -15.77 -0.72 2.25
C VAL A 95 -14.55 -1.50 2.69
N GLY A 96 -13.35 -0.97 2.45
CA GLY A 96 -12.09 -1.48 2.98
C GLY A 96 -11.72 -0.73 4.26
N LEU A 97 -11.72 -1.40 5.42
CA LEU A 97 -11.40 -0.84 6.72
C LEU A 97 -10.18 -1.57 7.32
N GLY A 98 -9.00 -0.97 7.25
CA GLY A 98 -7.78 -1.62 7.70
C GLY A 98 -6.50 -0.94 7.21
N GLY A 99 -5.40 -1.67 7.23
CA GLY A 99 -4.13 -1.24 6.66
C GLY A 99 -4.10 -1.36 5.13
N GLY A 100 -2.94 -1.06 4.53
CA GLY A 100 -2.74 -1.12 3.08
C GLY A 100 -3.18 -2.43 2.46
N SER A 101 -2.81 -3.57 3.07
CA SER A 101 -3.20 -4.91 2.59
C SER A 101 -4.72 -5.10 2.53
N THR A 102 -5.45 -4.68 3.56
CA THR A 102 -6.93 -4.76 3.57
C THR A 102 -7.54 -3.82 2.52
N MET A 103 -7.00 -2.63 2.34
CA MET A 103 -7.44 -1.69 1.30
C MET A 103 -7.18 -2.24 -0.09
N ASP A 104 -6.04 -2.88 -0.32
CA ASP A 104 -5.72 -3.52 -1.60
C ASP A 104 -6.67 -4.69 -1.91
N VAL A 105 -7.00 -5.52 -0.91
CA VAL A 105 -8.04 -6.56 -1.06
C VAL A 105 -9.39 -5.93 -1.41
N ALA A 106 -9.78 -4.84 -0.74
CA ALA A 106 -11.06 -4.19 -1.00
C ALA A 106 -11.16 -3.62 -2.41
N LYS A 107 -10.10 -2.93 -2.88
CA LYS A 107 -10.00 -2.46 -4.26
C LYS A 107 -10.12 -3.61 -5.26
N ALA A 108 -9.34 -4.68 -5.04
CA ALA A 108 -9.31 -5.82 -5.94
C ALA A 108 -10.65 -6.56 -5.97
N VAL A 109 -11.31 -6.78 -4.84
CA VAL A 109 -12.66 -7.38 -4.79
C VAL A 109 -13.67 -6.51 -5.53
N ALA A 110 -13.67 -5.19 -5.28
CA ALA A 110 -14.56 -4.26 -5.97
C ALA A 110 -14.40 -4.31 -7.50
N LEU A 111 -13.15 -4.47 -7.99
CA LEU A 111 -12.83 -4.66 -9.40
C LEU A 111 -13.33 -6.02 -9.92
N MET A 112 -13.07 -7.10 -9.19
CA MET A 112 -13.39 -8.46 -9.66
C MET A 112 -14.89 -8.76 -9.63
N LEU A 113 -15.69 -8.00 -8.91
CA LEU A 113 -17.15 -8.09 -8.98
C LEU A 113 -17.74 -7.66 -10.32
N THR A 114 -17.00 -6.85 -11.09
CA THR A 114 -17.44 -6.33 -12.40
C THR A 114 -16.60 -6.83 -13.57
N ASN A 115 -15.45 -7.45 -13.31
CA ASN A 115 -14.54 -7.96 -14.32
C ASN A 115 -14.46 -9.50 -14.25
N PRO A 116 -14.66 -10.22 -15.36
CA PRO A 116 -14.68 -11.66 -15.40
C PRO A 116 -13.26 -12.25 -15.28
N GLY A 117 -13.17 -13.50 -14.84
CA GLY A 117 -11.90 -14.22 -14.70
C GLY A 117 -11.30 -14.12 -13.30
N GLY A 118 -10.04 -14.50 -13.15
CA GLY A 118 -9.30 -14.41 -11.88
C GLY A 118 -8.48 -13.14 -11.77
N SER A 119 -8.28 -12.65 -10.55
CA SER A 119 -7.55 -11.40 -10.31
C SER A 119 -6.09 -11.46 -10.77
N ALA A 120 -5.48 -12.66 -10.84
CA ALA A 120 -4.14 -12.86 -11.39
C ALA A 120 -4.01 -12.45 -12.86
N GLU A 121 -5.08 -12.52 -13.64
CA GLU A 121 -5.10 -12.12 -15.05
C GLU A 121 -4.98 -10.61 -15.25
N TYR A 122 -5.28 -9.84 -14.20
CA TYR A 122 -5.27 -8.38 -14.21
C TYR A 122 -4.03 -7.76 -13.56
N GLN A 123 -3.06 -8.59 -13.11
CA GLN A 123 -1.80 -8.07 -12.59
C GLN A 123 -0.98 -7.41 -13.70
N GLY A 124 -0.82 -6.10 -13.60
CA GLY A 124 -0.14 -5.28 -14.60
C GLY A 124 -0.71 -3.87 -14.66
N TRP A 125 -0.56 -3.22 -15.80
CA TRP A 125 -0.97 -1.84 -16.01
C TRP A 125 -2.14 -1.78 -17.01
N ASP A 126 -3.25 -1.15 -16.57
CA ASP A 126 -4.42 -0.82 -17.38
C ASP A 126 -5.08 -2.05 -18.06
N LEU A 127 -5.04 -3.19 -17.39
CA LEU A 127 -5.66 -4.45 -17.84
C LEU A 127 -7.15 -4.53 -17.48
N ILE A 128 -7.60 -3.79 -16.46
CA ILE A 128 -9.01 -3.73 -16.03
C ILE A 128 -9.88 -3.13 -17.14
N LYS A 129 -11.01 -3.75 -17.42
CA LYS A 129 -11.89 -3.40 -18.53
C LYS A 129 -13.16 -2.66 -18.12
N GLN A 130 -13.66 -2.95 -16.92
CA GLN A 130 -14.90 -2.37 -16.39
C GLN A 130 -14.60 -1.60 -15.10
N PRO A 131 -15.34 -0.50 -14.83
CA PRO A 131 -15.26 0.17 -13.53
C PRO A 131 -15.51 -0.79 -12.39
N ALA A 132 -14.87 -0.55 -11.27
CA ALA A 132 -15.17 -1.24 -10.02
C ALA A 132 -16.60 -0.94 -9.54
N VAL A 133 -17.13 -1.77 -8.66
CA VAL A 133 -18.24 -1.38 -7.79
C VAL A 133 -17.76 -0.17 -6.96
N HIS A 134 -18.65 0.77 -6.64
CA HIS A 134 -18.34 1.89 -5.75
C HIS A 134 -17.58 1.40 -4.51
N HIS A 135 -16.47 2.02 -4.17
CA HIS A 135 -15.65 1.52 -3.08
C HIS A 135 -15.03 2.65 -2.24
N ILE A 136 -14.96 2.38 -0.93
CA ILE A 136 -14.55 3.34 0.09
C ILE A 136 -13.33 2.77 0.83
N GLY A 137 -12.27 3.57 0.98
CA GLY A 137 -11.09 3.22 1.76
C GLY A 137 -11.07 3.93 3.11
N ILE A 138 -10.79 3.19 4.17
CA ILE A 138 -10.69 3.71 5.55
C ILE A 138 -9.43 3.16 6.20
N PRO A 139 -8.31 3.90 6.17
CA PRO A 139 -7.05 3.44 6.74
C PRO A 139 -7.10 3.42 8.27
N THR A 140 -6.62 2.35 8.89
CA THR A 140 -6.42 2.21 10.33
C THR A 140 -4.93 2.19 10.72
N ILE A 141 -4.05 2.35 9.76
CA ILE A 141 -2.62 2.58 9.92
C ILE A 141 -2.16 3.48 8.77
N SER A 142 -1.16 4.31 9.01
CA SER A 142 -0.69 5.31 8.05
C SER A 142 0.72 5.00 7.56
N GLY A 143 0.96 5.15 6.25
CA GLY A 143 2.28 5.02 5.65
C GLY A 143 2.28 4.47 4.22
N THR A 144 1.41 3.52 3.90
CA THR A 144 1.43 2.85 2.58
C THR A 144 0.94 3.72 1.42
N GLY A 145 0.12 4.74 1.70
CA GLY A 145 -0.53 5.54 0.65
C GLY A 145 -1.54 4.75 -0.19
N ALA A 146 -1.93 3.55 0.26
CA ALA A 146 -2.90 2.71 -0.46
C ALA A 146 -4.24 3.42 -0.65
N GLU A 147 -4.62 4.29 0.28
CA GLU A 147 -5.82 5.13 0.20
C GLU A 147 -5.80 6.11 -0.98
N ALA A 148 -4.61 6.51 -1.45
CA ALA A 148 -4.45 7.46 -2.54
C ALA A 148 -4.11 6.81 -3.88
N SER A 149 -3.57 5.58 -3.87
CA SER A 149 -2.94 4.98 -5.04
C SER A 149 -3.95 4.37 -6.02
N ARG A 150 -3.54 4.29 -7.31
CA ARG A 150 -4.25 3.57 -8.38
C ARG A 150 -3.85 2.09 -8.48
N THR A 151 -3.33 1.53 -7.40
CA THR A 151 -2.77 0.18 -7.35
C THR A 151 -3.41 -0.64 -6.23
N ALA A 152 -3.63 -1.92 -6.48
CA ALA A 152 -3.88 -2.94 -5.46
C ALA A 152 -2.79 -4.02 -5.61
N VAL A 153 -1.85 -4.09 -4.66
CA VAL A 153 -0.68 -4.98 -4.76
C VAL A 153 -1.02 -6.35 -4.19
N LEU A 154 -0.87 -7.40 -5.00
CA LEU A 154 -1.22 -8.77 -4.64
C LEU A 154 -0.09 -9.74 -4.96
N CYS A 155 0.09 -10.75 -4.11
CA CYS A 155 0.89 -11.93 -4.44
C CYS A 155 0.11 -12.82 -5.39
N GLY A 156 0.57 -12.89 -6.63
CA GLY A 156 0.03 -13.79 -7.65
C GLY A 156 0.80 -15.11 -7.72
N PRO A 157 0.41 -16.03 -8.61
CA PRO A 157 1.03 -17.34 -8.73
C PRO A 157 2.49 -17.27 -9.22
N VAL A 158 2.89 -16.18 -9.87
CA VAL A 158 4.22 -16.03 -10.49
C VAL A 158 5.04 -14.92 -9.84
N ARG A 159 4.37 -13.89 -9.32
CA ARG A 159 5.02 -12.66 -8.81
C ARG A 159 4.08 -11.85 -7.92
N LYS A 160 4.66 -10.99 -7.10
CA LYS A 160 3.94 -9.90 -6.42
C LYS A 160 3.85 -8.72 -7.39
N LEU A 161 2.65 -8.31 -7.76
CA LEU A 161 2.42 -7.18 -8.68
C LEU A 161 1.04 -6.58 -8.46
N GLY A 162 0.90 -5.28 -8.71
CA GLY A 162 -0.36 -4.57 -8.58
C GLY A 162 -1.33 -4.79 -9.75
N LEU A 163 -2.62 -4.68 -9.44
CA LEU A 163 -3.67 -4.34 -10.39
C LEU A 163 -3.64 -2.81 -10.50
N ASN A 164 -3.04 -2.29 -11.58
CA ASN A 164 -2.85 -0.85 -11.76
C ASN A 164 -3.86 -0.31 -12.76
N SER A 165 -4.81 0.49 -12.32
CA SER A 165 -5.85 1.07 -13.18
C SER A 165 -6.46 2.30 -12.51
N ASP A 166 -7.02 3.22 -13.32
CA ASP A 166 -7.84 4.30 -12.77
C ASP A 166 -9.09 3.79 -12.04
N TYR A 167 -9.56 2.60 -12.40
CA TYR A 167 -10.69 1.95 -11.72
C TYR A 167 -10.33 1.35 -10.35
N THR A 168 -9.04 1.30 -9.99
CA THR A 168 -8.55 0.85 -8.68
C THR A 168 -8.61 1.97 -7.62
N VAL A 169 -8.68 3.24 -8.05
CA VAL A 169 -8.74 4.39 -7.14
C VAL A 169 -10.09 4.41 -6.43
N PHE A 170 -10.09 4.50 -5.10
CA PHE A 170 -11.30 4.62 -4.31
C PHE A 170 -12.17 5.79 -4.78
N ASP A 171 -13.48 5.61 -4.75
CA ASP A 171 -14.44 6.68 -5.03
C ASP A 171 -14.53 7.66 -3.84
N GLN A 172 -14.28 7.15 -2.64
CA GLN A 172 -14.20 7.97 -1.42
C GLN A 172 -13.24 7.38 -0.42
N ILE A 173 -12.60 8.24 0.38
CA ILE A 173 -11.83 7.83 1.55
C ILE A 173 -12.30 8.59 2.79
N ILE A 174 -12.22 7.89 3.95
CA ILE A 174 -12.44 8.49 5.25
C ILE A 174 -11.17 8.30 6.07
N MET A 175 -10.48 9.38 6.34
CA MET A 175 -9.22 9.40 7.06
C MET A 175 -9.45 9.98 8.47
N ASP A 176 -9.53 9.08 9.44
CA ASP A 176 -9.73 9.40 10.86
C ASP A 176 -8.49 9.00 11.66
N PRO A 177 -7.67 9.97 12.11
CA PRO A 177 -6.47 9.66 12.89
C PRO A 177 -6.72 8.82 14.15
N GLU A 178 -7.91 8.89 14.75
CA GLU A 178 -8.26 8.09 15.93
C GLU A 178 -8.28 6.58 15.63
N LEU A 179 -8.47 6.19 14.38
CA LEU A 179 -8.46 4.78 13.99
C LEU A 179 -7.06 4.16 14.01
N THR A 180 -6.02 4.98 14.08
CA THR A 180 -4.63 4.52 14.17
C THR A 180 -4.17 4.31 15.62
N ASP A 181 -5.02 4.63 16.60
CA ASP A 181 -4.70 4.46 18.01
C ASP A 181 -4.55 2.96 18.35
N GLY A 182 -3.53 2.64 19.14
CA GLY A 182 -3.26 1.28 19.61
C GLY A 182 -2.51 0.37 18.63
N VAL A 183 -2.06 0.90 17.49
CA VAL A 183 -1.14 0.16 16.60
C VAL A 183 0.18 -0.11 17.33
N ALA A 184 0.67 -1.35 17.23
CA ALA A 184 1.95 -1.73 17.82
C ALA A 184 3.08 -0.83 17.31
N LYS A 185 3.98 -0.40 18.21
CA LYS A 185 5.04 0.58 17.91
C LYS A 185 5.88 0.20 16.69
N ASP A 186 6.29 -1.06 16.61
CA ASP A 186 7.14 -1.53 15.51
C ASP A 186 6.36 -1.49 14.17
N GLN A 187 5.11 -1.92 14.19
CA GLN A 187 4.24 -1.88 13.01
C GLN A 187 3.98 -0.43 12.56
N TRP A 188 3.68 0.46 13.50
CA TRP A 188 3.55 1.90 13.25
C TRP A 188 4.81 2.46 12.59
N PHE A 189 5.98 2.11 13.12
CA PHE A 189 7.26 2.59 12.58
C PHE A 189 7.51 2.04 11.17
N TYR A 190 7.40 0.71 10.98
CA TYR A 190 7.68 0.10 9.68
C TYR A 190 6.74 0.62 8.59
N THR A 191 5.46 0.77 8.91
CA THR A 191 4.48 1.29 7.94
C THR A 191 4.71 2.78 7.68
N GLY A 192 5.01 3.56 8.71
CA GLY A 192 5.30 4.98 8.54
C GLY A 192 6.61 5.23 7.77
N MET A 193 7.61 4.36 7.93
CA MET A 193 8.85 4.43 7.13
C MET A 193 8.62 4.13 5.67
N ASP A 194 7.62 3.33 5.31
CA ASP A 194 7.22 3.14 3.92
C ASP A 194 6.90 4.49 3.26
N CYS A 195 6.12 5.34 3.94
CA CYS A 195 5.84 6.70 3.47
C CYS A 195 7.11 7.54 3.30
N TYR A 196 8.02 7.49 4.27
CA TYR A 196 9.30 8.19 4.19
C TYR A 196 10.11 7.73 2.98
N ILE A 197 10.20 6.43 2.75
CA ILE A 197 10.91 5.82 1.61
C ILE A 197 10.24 6.21 0.29
N HIS A 198 8.91 6.19 0.21
CA HIS A 198 8.16 6.71 -0.94
C HIS A 198 8.61 8.11 -1.33
N CYS A 199 8.74 9.00 -0.34
CA CYS A 199 9.18 10.37 -0.58
C CYS A 199 10.62 10.44 -1.10
N ILE A 200 11.54 9.69 -0.47
CA ILE A 200 12.95 9.68 -0.90
C ILE A 200 13.06 9.18 -2.35
N GLU A 201 12.41 8.07 -2.68
CA GLU A 201 12.48 7.47 -4.00
C GLU A 201 11.79 8.31 -5.08
N SER A 202 10.63 8.90 -4.77
CA SER A 202 9.90 9.73 -5.73
C SER A 202 10.58 11.07 -6.01
N LEU A 203 11.19 11.69 -4.99
CA LEU A 203 11.86 13.00 -5.11
C LEU A 203 13.23 12.91 -5.77
N GLN A 204 13.89 11.75 -5.74
CA GLN A 204 15.20 11.53 -6.36
C GLN A 204 15.10 10.78 -7.70
N GLY A 205 13.90 10.36 -8.08
CA GLY A 205 13.68 9.59 -9.30
C GLY A 205 13.69 10.42 -10.59
N THR A 206 13.95 9.77 -11.71
CA THR A 206 13.95 10.38 -13.06
C THR A 206 12.54 10.77 -13.53
N TYR A 207 11.49 10.23 -12.89
CA TYR A 207 10.08 10.56 -13.18
C TYR A 207 9.55 11.74 -12.36
N LEU A 208 10.42 12.38 -11.56
CA LEU A 208 10.06 13.56 -10.79
C LEU A 208 9.45 14.65 -11.69
N ASN A 209 8.35 15.20 -11.23
CA ASN A 209 7.62 16.28 -11.87
C ASN A 209 7.02 17.21 -10.80
N GLU A 210 6.45 18.36 -11.19
CA GLU A 210 5.97 19.34 -10.24
C GLU A 210 4.84 18.83 -9.33
N PHE A 211 3.99 17.93 -9.81
CA PHE A 211 2.95 17.32 -8.96
C PHE A 211 3.56 16.39 -7.91
N SER A 212 4.41 15.45 -8.32
CA SER A 212 5.07 14.54 -7.39
C SER A 212 5.97 15.28 -6.41
N ARG A 213 6.64 16.37 -6.86
CA ARG A 213 7.45 17.24 -6.00
C ARG A 213 6.59 17.89 -4.92
N ALA A 214 5.49 18.54 -5.29
CA ALA A 214 4.62 19.25 -4.34
C ALA A 214 4.09 18.33 -3.24
N PHE A 215 3.65 17.12 -3.61
CA PHE A 215 3.18 16.13 -2.65
C PHE A 215 4.32 15.50 -1.85
N GLY A 216 5.40 15.11 -2.51
CA GLY A 216 6.53 14.41 -1.88
C GLY A 216 7.30 15.30 -0.88
N GLU A 217 7.59 16.55 -1.21
CA GLU A 217 8.26 17.48 -0.29
C GLU A 217 7.41 17.75 0.97
N LYS A 218 6.09 17.92 0.80
CA LYS A 218 5.19 18.13 1.94
C LYS A 218 5.10 16.86 2.80
N SER A 219 4.96 15.71 2.16
CA SER A 219 4.92 14.41 2.87
C SER A 219 6.21 14.15 3.65
N LEU A 220 7.37 14.37 3.01
CA LEU A 220 8.69 14.22 3.66
C LEU A 220 8.84 15.14 4.87
N ALA A 221 8.41 16.38 4.76
CA ALA A 221 8.44 17.33 5.88
C ALA A 221 7.55 16.86 7.04
N LEU A 222 6.38 16.29 6.76
CA LEU A 222 5.49 15.73 7.78
C LEU A 222 6.09 14.46 8.42
N CYS A 223 6.70 13.58 7.63
CA CYS A 223 7.41 12.39 8.16
C CYS A 223 8.53 12.81 9.12
N ARG A 224 9.33 13.83 8.76
CA ARG A 224 10.38 14.35 9.64
C ARG A 224 9.83 14.88 10.96
N GLN A 225 8.72 15.61 10.93
CA GLN A 225 8.06 16.08 12.15
C GLN A 225 7.58 14.92 13.04
N VAL A 226 7.11 13.83 12.45
CA VAL A 226 6.65 12.65 13.19
C VAL A 226 7.81 11.84 13.76
N PHE A 227 8.85 11.59 12.97
CA PHE A 227 9.89 10.62 13.33
C PHE A 227 11.15 11.25 13.94
N LEU A 228 11.44 12.52 13.65
CA LEU A 228 12.60 13.23 14.23
C LEU A 228 12.22 14.21 15.35
N GLU A 229 10.97 14.68 15.37
CA GLU A 229 10.45 15.57 16.39
C GLU A 229 9.39 14.86 17.23
N ASP A 230 9.18 15.26 18.48
CA ASP A 230 8.09 14.76 19.33
C ASP A 230 6.89 15.69 19.16
N HIS A 231 6.03 15.41 18.18
CA HIS A 231 4.91 16.27 17.87
C HIS A 231 3.60 15.70 18.44
N PRO A 232 2.76 16.48 19.14
CA PRO A 232 1.52 15.99 19.75
C PRO A 232 0.47 15.50 18.74
N GLU A 233 0.55 15.99 17.47
CA GLU A 233 -0.36 15.62 16.38
C GLU A 233 0.28 14.60 15.41
N SER A 234 1.14 13.72 15.90
CA SER A 234 1.88 12.78 15.04
C SER A 234 0.96 11.86 14.23
N ALA A 235 -0.18 11.41 14.78
CA ALA A 235 -1.13 10.57 14.05
C ALA A 235 -1.78 11.32 12.87
N ASP A 236 -2.23 12.56 13.10
CA ASP A 236 -2.81 13.43 12.05
C ASP A 236 -1.80 13.72 10.95
N LYS A 237 -0.57 14.05 11.35
CA LYS A 237 0.53 14.34 10.42
C LYS A 237 0.93 13.13 9.60
N LEU A 238 1.05 11.95 10.24
CA LEU A 238 1.43 10.73 9.54
C LEU A 238 0.34 10.28 8.55
N MET A 239 -0.93 10.43 8.92
CA MET A 239 -2.05 10.12 8.04
C MET A 239 -2.04 11.03 6.79
N MET A 240 -1.81 12.33 6.97
CA MET A 240 -1.66 13.25 5.84
C MET A 240 -0.39 12.98 5.03
N ALA A 241 0.72 12.61 5.69
CA ALA A 241 1.94 12.23 5.01
C ALA A 241 1.73 10.98 4.14
N SER A 242 1.05 9.95 4.68
CA SER A 242 0.70 8.72 3.95
C SER A 242 -0.05 9.03 2.66
N TYR A 243 -1.13 9.80 2.74
CA TYR A 243 -1.90 10.21 1.57
C TYR A 243 -1.04 10.97 0.56
N MET A 244 -0.29 11.99 1.00
CA MET A 244 0.56 12.79 0.13
C MET A 244 1.73 11.99 -0.46
N GLY A 245 2.33 11.09 0.31
CA GLY A 245 3.36 10.16 -0.17
C GLY A 245 2.82 9.23 -1.26
N GLY A 246 1.62 8.68 -1.05
CA GLY A 246 0.89 7.90 -2.04
C GLY A 246 0.62 8.69 -3.33
N MET A 247 0.23 9.96 -3.22
CA MET A 247 0.06 10.86 -4.37
C MET A 247 1.40 11.13 -5.07
N SER A 248 2.49 11.32 -4.32
CA SER A 248 3.82 11.56 -4.90
C SER A 248 4.25 10.40 -5.80
N ILE A 249 4.15 9.15 -5.31
CA ILE A 249 4.51 7.97 -6.10
C ILE A 249 3.51 7.67 -7.22
N ALA A 250 2.24 8.04 -7.06
CA ALA A 250 1.25 7.92 -8.14
C ALA A 250 1.56 8.83 -9.33
N TYR A 251 2.09 10.04 -9.09
CA TYR A 251 2.51 10.97 -10.12
C TYR A 251 3.95 10.75 -10.62
N SER A 252 4.73 9.93 -9.93
CA SER A 252 6.08 9.52 -10.32
C SER A 252 6.24 8.01 -10.28
N GLN A 253 7.08 7.48 -9.41
CA GLN A 253 7.25 6.04 -9.15
C GLN A 253 8.10 5.87 -7.88
N VAL A 254 8.03 4.69 -7.27
CA VAL A 254 9.03 4.20 -6.31
C VAL A 254 10.31 3.74 -7.03
N GLY A 255 11.34 3.33 -6.29
CA GLY A 255 12.66 3.06 -6.88
C GLY A 255 13.32 1.77 -6.39
N ALA A 256 14.61 1.86 -6.04
CA ALA A 256 15.48 0.73 -5.76
C ALA A 256 15.04 -0.06 -4.51
N CYS A 257 14.58 0.64 -3.47
CA CYS A 257 14.13 -0.01 -2.23
C CYS A 257 12.94 -0.93 -2.51
N HIS A 258 11.91 -0.41 -3.16
CA HIS A 258 10.73 -1.19 -3.49
C HIS A 258 11.03 -2.34 -4.47
N ALA A 259 11.90 -2.10 -5.47
CA ALA A 259 12.28 -3.16 -6.39
C ALA A 259 12.93 -4.35 -5.68
N LEU A 260 13.83 -4.09 -4.73
CA LEU A 260 14.52 -5.12 -3.94
C LEU A 260 13.59 -5.74 -2.89
N SER A 261 12.76 -4.96 -2.21
CA SER A 261 11.88 -5.47 -1.15
C SER A 261 10.83 -6.47 -1.66
N TYR A 262 10.44 -6.38 -2.92
CA TYR A 262 9.56 -7.38 -3.53
C TYR A 262 10.20 -8.78 -3.58
N GLY A 263 11.53 -8.86 -3.75
CA GLY A 263 12.28 -10.11 -3.61
C GLY A 263 12.19 -10.69 -2.20
N LEU A 264 12.39 -9.85 -1.17
CA LEU A 264 12.26 -10.26 0.24
C LEU A 264 10.83 -10.73 0.57
N SER A 265 9.84 -9.95 0.17
CA SER A 265 8.43 -10.27 0.43
C SER A 265 8.02 -11.59 -0.23
N TYR A 266 8.32 -11.75 -1.51
CA TYR A 266 7.84 -12.91 -2.29
C TYR A 266 8.57 -14.20 -1.94
N VAL A 267 9.88 -14.14 -1.69
CA VAL A 267 10.73 -15.34 -1.47
C VAL A 267 10.82 -15.70 0.02
N LEU A 268 10.93 -14.70 0.90
CA LEU A 268 11.16 -14.93 2.33
C LEU A 268 9.93 -14.62 3.20
N GLY A 269 8.83 -14.11 2.62
CA GLY A 269 7.61 -13.83 3.36
C GLY A 269 7.66 -12.59 4.27
N TYR A 270 8.64 -11.70 4.11
CA TYR A 270 8.68 -10.46 4.89
C TYR A 270 7.53 -9.54 4.51
N HIS A 271 6.81 -9.01 5.49
CA HIS A 271 5.81 -7.97 5.26
C HIS A 271 6.43 -6.71 4.67
N HIS A 272 5.66 -6.02 3.85
CA HIS A 272 6.13 -4.90 3.03
C HIS A 272 6.90 -3.83 3.82
N GLY A 273 6.34 -3.31 4.91
CA GLY A 273 6.95 -2.24 5.70
C GLY A 273 8.31 -2.62 6.29
N ILE A 274 8.42 -3.77 6.97
CA ILE A 274 9.70 -4.23 7.51
C ILE A 274 10.67 -4.62 6.39
N GLY A 275 10.19 -5.21 5.29
CA GLY A 275 10.99 -5.52 4.11
C GLY A 275 11.63 -4.26 3.52
N ASN A 276 10.87 -3.18 3.36
CA ASN A 276 11.38 -1.89 2.93
C ASN A 276 12.42 -1.31 3.90
N CYS A 277 12.19 -1.40 5.21
CA CYS A 277 13.17 -0.94 6.20
C CYS A 277 14.49 -1.69 6.13
N ILE A 278 14.46 -3.03 5.98
CA ILE A 278 15.66 -3.87 5.86
C ILE A 278 16.44 -3.51 4.60
N VAL A 279 15.75 -3.38 3.47
CA VAL A 279 16.38 -3.00 2.21
C VAL A 279 16.96 -1.60 2.27
N PHE A 280 16.19 -0.64 2.80
CA PHE A 280 16.61 0.76 2.82
C PHE A 280 17.90 0.98 3.64
N ASP A 281 18.10 0.23 4.73
CA ASP A 281 19.31 0.31 5.56
C ASP A 281 20.62 -0.04 4.83
N VAL A 282 20.53 -0.72 3.68
CA VAL A 282 21.71 -1.08 2.87
C VAL A 282 21.85 -0.28 1.57
N LEU A 283 21.01 0.74 1.35
CA LEU A 283 21.00 1.54 0.12
C LEU A 283 21.78 2.86 0.22
N ASP A 284 22.87 2.88 0.98
CA ASP A 284 23.74 4.07 1.12
C ASP A 284 24.23 4.62 -0.23
N ASP A 285 24.48 3.72 -1.19
CA ASP A 285 24.96 4.11 -2.54
C ASP A 285 23.89 4.77 -3.41
N PHE A 286 22.60 4.58 -3.06
CA PHE A 286 21.45 5.12 -3.79
C PHE A 286 20.92 6.39 -3.14
N TYR A 287 20.77 6.37 -1.82
CA TYR A 287 20.08 7.40 -1.04
C TYR A 287 20.88 7.77 0.22
N PRO A 288 22.13 8.27 0.11
CA PRO A 288 23.06 8.42 1.24
C PRO A 288 22.47 9.26 2.38
N GLU A 289 21.89 10.42 2.07
CA GLU A 289 21.30 11.31 3.09
C GLU A 289 20.04 10.70 3.69
N GLY A 290 19.19 10.09 2.86
CA GLY A 290 17.96 9.44 3.31
C GLY A 290 18.21 8.26 4.23
N VAL A 291 19.19 7.42 3.90
CA VAL A 291 19.59 6.27 4.75
C VAL A 291 20.19 6.73 6.07
N GLN A 292 21.01 7.77 6.05
CA GLN A 292 21.56 8.35 7.30
C GLN A 292 20.45 8.88 8.20
N GLU A 293 19.51 9.63 7.66
CA GLU A 293 18.36 10.17 8.39
C GLU A 293 17.46 9.03 8.94
N PHE A 294 17.20 8.01 8.13
CA PHE A 294 16.47 6.82 8.55
C PHE A 294 17.11 6.10 9.75
N ARG A 295 18.44 5.97 9.76
CA ARG A 295 19.17 5.38 10.89
C ARG A 295 19.03 6.20 12.18
N VAL A 296 18.97 7.54 12.06
CA VAL A 296 18.66 8.41 13.22
C VAL A 296 17.24 8.13 13.74
N MET A 297 16.26 7.95 12.84
CA MET A 297 14.89 7.61 13.22
C MET A 297 14.81 6.23 13.92
N LEU A 298 15.50 5.21 13.39
CA LEU A 298 15.61 3.89 14.03
C LEU A 298 16.14 4.00 15.47
N GLN A 299 17.24 4.75 15.65
CA GLN A 299 17.84 4.95 16.96
C GLN A 299 16.89 5.69 17.91
N LYS A 300 16.29 6.78 17.46
CA LYS A 300 15.36 7.59 18.27
C LYS A 300 14.18 6.75 18.76
N HIS A 301 13.62 5.92 17.91
CA HIS A 301 12.47 5.08 18.24
C HIS A 301 12.86 3.74 18.88
N GLY A 302 14.16 3.43 19.02
CA GLY A 302 14.61 2.16 19.60
C GLY A 302 14.18 0.94 18.78
N ILE A 303 14.12 1.08 17.45
CA ILE A 303 13.77 -0.01 16.54
C ILE A 303 15.05 -0.72 16.09
N THR A 304 15.03 -2.04 16.17
CA THR A 304 16.13 -2.89 15.71
C THR A 304 15.67 -3.72 14.52
N LEU A 305 16.33 -3.56 13.39
CA LEU A 305 16.04 -4.35 12.21
C LEU A 305 16.75 -5.72 12.26
N PRO A 306 16.13 -6.76 11.69
CA PRO A 306 16.83 -8.01 11.41
C PRO A 306 18.04 -7.74 10.50
N ARG A 307 19.17 -8.38 10.80
CA ARG A 307 20.41 -8.24 10.03
C ARG A 307 20.93 -9.60 9.59
N HIS A 308 21.66 -9.62 8.50
CA HIS A 308 22.29 -10.83 7.95
C HIS A 308 21.29 -11.92 7.54
N ILE A 309 20.03 -11.54 7.29
CA ILE A 309 18.95 -12.47 6.93
C ILE A 309 19.19 -13.17 5.59
N CYS A 310 19.94 -12.52 4.68
CA CYS A 310 20.26 -13.07 3.36
C CYS A 310 21.70 -13.60 3.26
N ARG A 311 22.53 -13.46 4.30
CA ARG A 311 23.97 -13.74 4.23
C ARG A 311 24.28 -15.19 3.87
N GLU A 312 23.57 -16.12 4.47
CA GLU A 312 23.83 -17.57 4.34
C GLU A 312 22.76 -18.32 3.55
N LEU A 313 21.87 -17.58 2.86
CA LEU A 313 20.87 -18.21 2.00
C LEU A 313 21.52 -18.93 0.83
N PRO A 314 20.93 -20.03 0.33
CA PRO A 314 21.36 -20.69 -0.91
C PRO A 314 21.44 -19.71 -2.07
N ASP A 315 22.42 -19.89 -2.97
CA ASP A 315 22.58 -19.03 -4.15
C ASP A 315 21.33 -19.04 -5.05
N GLU A 316 20.64 -20.16 -5.12
CA GLU A 316 19.36 -20.29 -5.86
C GLU A 316 18.28 -19.35 -5.29
N THR A 317 18.16 -19.29 -3.96
CA THR A 317 17.21 -18.39 -3.28
C THR A 317 17.54 -16.93 -3.57
N ILE A 318 18.82 -16.56 -3.53
CA ILE A 318 19.25 -15.21 -3.89
C ILE A 318 18.99 -14.92 -5.38
N ALA A 319 19.22 -15.89 -6.26
CA ALA A 319 18.95 -15.72 -7.69
C ALA A 319 17.46 -15.49 -7.97
N ASP A 320 16.55 -16.15 -7.24
CA ASP A 320 15.11 -15.89 -7.33
C ASP A 320 14.76 -14.48 -6.90
N MET A 321 15.31 -14.00 -5.79
CA MET A 321 15.11 -12.62 -5.33
C MET A 321 15.63 -11.60 -6.36
N VAL A 322 16.82 -11.85 -6.92
CA VAL A 322 17.41 -11.03 -7.99
C VAL A 322 16.52 -10.99 -9.23
N ARG A 323 16.00 -12.13 -9.65
CA ARG A 323 15.09 -12.24 -10.80
C ARG A 323 13.82 -11.42 -10.60
N ILE A 324 13.23 -11.47 -9.40
CA ILE A 324 12.02 -10.70 -9.05
C ILE A 324 12.34 -9.20 -9.07
N ALA A 325 13.38 -8.78 -8.35
CA ALA A 325 13.79 -7.38 -8.29
C ALA A 325 14.10 -6.80 -9.68
N LYS A 326 14.83 -7.54 -10.50
CA LYS A 326 15.19 -7.13 -11.86
C LYS A 326 13.99 -7.03 -12.79
N GLY A 327 12.94 -7.81 -12.53
CA GLY A 327 11.66 -7.76 -13.25
C GLY A 327 10.86 -6.46 -13.03
N MET A 328 11.26 -5.62 -12.07
CA MET A 328 10.57 -4.36 -11.74
C MET A 328 11.06 -3.20 -12.61
N ALA A 329 11.04 -3.36 -13.94
CA ALA A 329 11.58 -2.40 -14.90
C ALA A 329 11.16 -0.94 -14.67
N PRO A 330 9.86 -0.60 -14.44
CA PRO A 330 9.47 0.80 -14.22
C PRO A 330 10.12 1.45 -13.00
N LEU A 331 10.43 0.66 -11.95
CA LEU A 331 11.09 1.13 -10.75
C LEU A 331 12.57 1.46 -11.04
N TRP A 332 13.23 0.59 -11.76
CA TRP A 332 14.62 0.81 -12.18
C TRP A 332 14.76 1.94 -13.20
N GLU A 333 13.76 2.11 -14.09
CA GLU A 333 13.71 3.27 -14.98
C GLU A 333 13.57 4.58 -14.19
N ASN A 334 12.85 4.58 -13.08
CA ASN A 334 12.77 5.74 -12.20
C ASN A 334 14.14 6.04 -11.56
N VAL A 335 14.94 5.03 -11.23
CA VAL A 335 16.28 5.22 -10.61
C VAL A 335 17.31 5.68 -11.63
N TYR A 336 17.40 5.01 -12.79
CA TYR A 336 18.52 5.17 -13.74
C TYR A 336 18.12 5.66 -15.13
N GLY A 337 16.82 5.84 -15.38
CA GLY A 337 16.31 6.16 -16.71
C GLY A 337 16.27 4.94 -17.64
N PRO A 338 16.09 5.15 -18.95
CA PRO A 338 15.79 4.09 -19.93
C PRO A 338 16.91 3.06 -20.12
N ASN A 339 18.14 3.36 -19.72
CA ASN A 339 19.29 2.46 -19.86
C ASN A 339 19.63 1.73 -18.55
N TRP A 340 18.68 1.59 -17.64
CA TRP A 340 18.87 1.02 -16.31
C TRP A 340 19.51 -0.38 -16.30
N GLN A 341 19.31 -1.19 -17.33
CA GLN A 341 19.85 -2.56 -17.43
C GLN A 341 21.38 -2.61 -17.33
N GLN A 342 22.05 -1.54 -17.75
CA GLN A 342 23.52 -1.44 -17.66
C GLN A 342 24.01 -1.28 -16.22
N GLN A 343 23.15 -0.76 -15.33
CA GLN A 343 23.46 -0.49 -13.92
C GLN A 343 22.93 -1.60 -12.99
N VAL A 344 21.87 -2.29 -13.39
CA VAL A 344 21.17 -3.31 -12.58
C VAL A 344 21.61 -4.69 -13.05
N THR A 345 22.84 -5.08 -12.67
CA THR A 345 23.39 -6.40 -12.96
C THR A 345 23.04 -7.40 -11.86
N ASP A 346 23.06 -8.69 -12.19
CA ASP A 346 22.77 -9.76 -11.23
C ASP A 346 23.80 -9.75 -10.09
N GLU A 347 25.08 -9.48 -10.38
CA GLU A 347 26.15 -9.39 -9.38
C GLU A 347 25.88 -8.25 -8.39
N ARG A 348 25.45 -7.08 -8.89
CA ARG A 348 25.14 -5.93 -8.03
C ARG A 348 23.95 -6.22 -7.12
N LEU A 349 22.88 -6.77 -7.66
CA LEU A 349 21.70 -7.12 -6.85
C LEU A 349 22.01 -8.23 -5.84
N THR A 350 22.78 -9.25 -6.24
CA THR A 350 23.26 -10.30 -5.34
C THR A 350 24.07 -9.71 -4.19
N SER A 351 24.99 -8.79 -4.49
CA SER A 351 25.80 -8.10 -3.46
C SER A 351 24.92 -7.32 -2.48
N LEU A 352 23.87 -6.62 -2.97
CA LEU A 352 22.94 -5.90 -2.11
C LEU A 352 22.18 -6.85 -1.19
N TYR A 353 21.62 -7.93 -1.72
CA TYR A 353 20.92 -8.93 -0.89
C TYR A 353 21.84 -9.56 0.15
N ARG A 354 23.09 -9.90 -0.19
CA ARG A 354 24.05 -10.47 0.77
C ARG A 354 24.45 -9.52 1.92
N ARG A 355 24.23 -8.21 1.75
CA ARG A 355 24.43 -7.20 2.82
C ARG A 355 23.28 -7.16 3.83
N MET A 356 22.08 -7.61 3.46
CA MET A 356 20.88 -7.66 4.31
C MET A 356 20.96 -8.86 5.33
#